data_a48dbdca957a3cb744b16ac477e15a7c
#
_entry.id   a48dbdca957a3cb744b16ac477e15a7c
#
_cell.length_a   1.000
_cell.length_b   1.000
_cell.length_c   1.000
_cell.angle_alpha   90.00
_cell.angle_beta   90.00
_cell.angle_gamma   90.00
#
_symmetry.space_group_name_H-M   'P 1'
#
loop_
_entity.id
_entity.type
_entity.pdbx_description
1 polymer ?
#
loop_
_entity_poly.entity_id
_entity_poly.type
_entity_poly.pdbx_seq_one_letter_code
_entity_poly.pdbx_strand_id
1 'polypeptide(L)'
;MLFSSRLGEIAVKNTDGTVINFSALSDGYRNVIKIVTDIATKMCILNPYLGKETLKKTPGIVVIDELDLSLHPTWQRRIVGILKDLFPKVQFICATHSPFIIQSLDSGELITLDTTLDKEENKKIKE
;
A
#
# COMPACT_ATOMS: atom_id res chain seq x y z
N MET A 1 2.13 17.27 1.97
CA MET A 1 1.23 17.27 0.81
C MET A 1 0.41 18.54 0.87
N LEU A 2 0.55 19.44 -0.08
CA LEU A 2 -0.20 20.69 -0.12
C LEU A 2 -1.19 20.61 -1.29
N PHE A 3 -2.46 20.88 -0.99
CA PHE A 3 -3.49 21.06 -1.99
C PHE A 3 -3.37 22.48 -2.57
N SER A 4 -3.10 22.63 -3.86
CA SER A 4 -3.21 23.92 -4.54
C SER A 4 -4.57 24.02 -5.21
N SER A 5 -5.48 24.79 -4.63
CA SER A 5 -6.84 25.01 -5.14
C SER A 5 -6.92 25.90 -6.39
N ARG A 6 -5.80 26.46 -6.85
CA ARG A 6 -5.82 27.44 -7.98
C ARG A 6 -6.01 26.84 -9.37
N LEU A 7 -5.78 25.52 -9.55
CA LEU A 7 -5.86 24.86 -10.86
C LEU A 7 -6.62 23.52 -10.86
N GLY A 8 -7.24 23.12 -9.73
CA GLY A 8 -7.91 21.83 -9.64
C GLY A 8 -6.96 20.62 -9.70
N GLU A 9 -5.65 20.85 -9.66
CA GLU A 9 -4.63 19.79 -9.73
C GLU A 9 -3.99 19.55 -8.37
N ILE A 10 -3.72 18.27 -8.10
CA ILE A 10 -2.97 17.84 -6.93
C ILE A 10 -1.49 18.06 -7.20
N ALA A 11 -0.80 18.74 -6.30
CA ALA A 11 0.65 18.93 -6.36
C ALA A 11 1.33 18.35 -5.12
N VAL A 12 2.51 17.81 -5.29
CA VAL A 12 3.37 17.29 -4.22
C VAL A 12 4.51 18.29 -3.99
N LYS A 13 4.65 18.73 -2.75
CA LYS A 13 5.77 19.58 -2.34
C LYS A 13 6.84 18.70 -1.71
N ASN A 14 8.04 18.72 -2.26
CA ASN A 14 9.21 18.06 -1.72
C ASN A 14 9.76 18.76 -0.48
N THR A 15 10.67 18.12 0.23
CA THR A 15 11.37 18.67 1.40
C THR A 15 12.26 19.86 1.07
N ASP A 16 12.76 19.94 -0.16
CA ASP A 16 13.55 21.07 -0.70
C ASP A 16 12.68 22.28 -1.14
N GLY A 17 11.35 22.15 -1.03
CA GLY A 17 10.39 23.18 -1.40
C GLY A 17 9.90 23.12 -2.84
N THR A 18 10.46 22.28 -3.69
CA THR A 18 9.98 22.08 -5.08
C THR A 18 8.57 21.53 -5.10
N VAL A 19 7.75 22.07 -6.01
CA VAL A 19 6.36 21.63 -6.22
C VAL A 19 6.26 20.94 -7.57
N ILE A 20 5.80 19.70 -7.56
CA ILE A 20 5.63 18.87 -8.76
C ILE A 20 4.16 18.51 -8.88
N ASN A 21 3.56 18.73 -10.06
CA ASN A 21 2.20 18.32 -10.33
C ASN A 21 2.09 16.79 -10.29
N PHE A 22 0.99 16.27 -9.75
CA PHE A 22 0.74 14.83 -9.63
C PHE A 22 0.83 14.12 -11.00
N SER A 23 0.38 14.76 -12.07
CA SER A 23 0.46 14.27 -13.44
C SER A 23 1.89 14.12 -13.96
N ALA A 24 2.84 14.88 -13.44
CA ALA A 24 4.26 14.82 -13.80
C ALA A 24 5.07 13.80 -13.00
N LEU A 25 4.47 13.17 -12.00
CA LEU A 25 5.11 12.10 -11.24
C LEU A 25 5.19 10.81 -12.06
N SER A 26 6.23 10.00 -11.81
CA SER A 26 6.30 8.66 -12.40
C SER A 26 5.12 7.78 -11.93
N ASP A 27 4.78 6.77 -12.73
CA ASP A 27 3.67 5.85 -12.41
C ASP A 27 3.82 5.19 -11.04
N GLY A 28 5.04 4.79 -10.68
CA GLY A 28 5.32 4.19 -9.37
C GLY A 28 5.01 5.15 -8.21
N TYR A 29 5.43 6.43 -8.32
CA TYR A 29 5.09 7.46 -7.32
C TYR A 29 3.57 7.66 -7.22
N ARG A 30 2.90 7.76 -8.37
CA ARG A 30 1.44 7.93 -8.41
C ARG A 30 0.72 6.78 -7.72
N ASN A 31 1.16 5.54 -7.94
CA ASN A 31 0.55 4.38 -7.32
C ASN A 31 0.75 4.33 -5.81
N VAL A 32 1.95 4.59 -5.30
CA VAL A 32 2.19 4.69 -3.85
C VAL A 32 1.28 5.75 -3.22
N ILE A 33 1.22 6.94 -3.83
CA ILE A 33 0.37 8.03 -3.32
C ILE A 33 -1.11 7.62 -3.34
N LYS A 34 -1.59 6.96 -4.40
CA LYS A 34 -2.98 6.48 -4.49
C LYS A 34 -3.31 5.50 -3.38
N ILE A 35 -2.47 4.48 -3.15
CA ILE A 35 -2.66 3.49 -2.09
C ILE A 35 -2.73 4.18 -0.72
N VAL A 36 -1.74 5.01 -0.41
CA VAL A 36 -1.67 5.71 0.88
C VAL A 36 -2.87 6.65 1.08
N THR A 37 -3.23 7.41 0.04
CA THR A 37 -4.34 8.37 0.11
C THR A 37 -5.68 7.66 0.26
N ASP A 38 -5.90 6.55 -0.45
CA ASP A 38 -7.15 5.77 -0.35
C ASP A 38 -7.35 5.23 1.07
N ILE A 39 -6.30 4.61 1.64
CA ILE A 39 -6.35 4.11 3.02
C ILE A 39 -6.58 5.26 4.01
N ALA A 40 -5.81 6.34 3.89
CA ALA A 40 -5.91 7.49 4.78
C ALA A 40 -7.31 8.13 4.74
N THR A 41 -7.87 8.28 3.55
CA THR A 41 -9.22 8.85 3.36
C THR A 41 -10.27 7.99 4.05
N LYS A 42 -10.23 6.67 3.87
CA LYS A 42 -11.15 5.74 4.54
C LYS A 42 -11.04 5.82 6.06
N MET A 43 -9.81 5.89 6.58
CA MET A 43 -9.59 6.05 8.03
C MET A 43 -10.17 7.36 8.56
N CYS A 44 -9.98 8.48 7.84
CA CYS A 44 -10.52 9.77 8.25
C CYS A 44 -12.05 9.80 8.23
N ILE A 45 -12.68 9.14 7.27
CA ILE A 45 -14.14 9.02 7.20
C ILE A 45 -14.68 8.17 8.35
N LEU A 46 -14.03 7.05 8.65
CA LEU A 46 -14.47 6.10 9.68
C LEU A 46 -14.21 6.62 11.12
N ASN A 47 -13.15 7.40 11.31
CA ASN A 47 -12.71 7.86 12.63
C ASN A 47 -12.42 9.38 12.67
N PRO A 48 -13.39 10.24 12.33
CA PRO A 48 -13.16 11.68 12.24
C PRO A 48 -12.77 12.33 13.58
N TYR A 49 -13.15 11.70 14.69
CA TYR A 49 -12.85 12.16 16.06
C TYR A 49 -11.37 12.06 16.44
N LEU A 50 -10.56 11.26 15.72
CA LEU A 50 -9.13 11.10 15.98
C LEU A 50 -8.29 12.26 15.41
N GLY A 51 -8.83 13.06 14.51
CA GLY A 51 -8.15 14.22 13.93
C GLY A 51 -6.78 13.88 13.35
N LYS A 52 -5.71 14.53 13.84
CA LYS A 52 -4.35 14.32 13.36
C LYS A 52 -3.77 12.94 13.71
N GLU A 53 -4.34 12.24 14.68
CA GLU A 53 -3.91 10.93 15.13
C GLU A 53 -4.55 9.77 14.35
N THR A 54 -5.43 10.07 13.40
CA THR A 54 -6.23 9.06 12.69
C THR A 54 -5.36 7.96 12.07
N LEU A 55 -4.31 8.31 11.34
CA LEU A 55 -3.45 7.34 10.66
C LEU A 55 -2.69 6.43 11.64
N LYS A 56 -2.33 6.97 12.81
CA LYS A 56 -1.54 6.27 13.83
C LYS A 56 -2.37 5.41 14.76
N LYS A 57 -3.65 5.77 14.97
CA LYS A 57 -4.49 5.15 16.00
C LYS A 57 -5.64 4.30 15.46
N THR A 58 -6.00 4.43 14.19
CA THR A 58 -7.07 3.62 13.60
C THR A 58 -6.59 2.17 13.39
N PRO A 59 -7.18 1.19 14.08
CA PRO A 59 -6.94 -0.22 13.79
C PRO A 59 -7.73 -0.64 12.55
N GLY A 60 -7.24 -1.65 11.83
CA GLY A 60 -7.95 -2.19 10.69
C GLY A 60 -7.21 -3.31 9.99
N ILE A 61 -7.86 -3.90 9.00
CA ILE A 61 -7.27 -4.88 8.09
C ILE A 61 -7.40 -4.30 6.68
N VAL A 62 -6.29 -4.29 5.96
CA VAL A 62 -6.23 -3.84 4.56
C VAL A 62 -5.73 -4.99 3.71
N VAL A 63 -6.53 -5.36 2.71
CA VAL A 63 -6.17 -6.40 1.73
C VAL A 63 -5.78 -5.71 0.44
N ILE A 64 -4.59 -6.04 -0.09
CA ILE A 64 -4.06 -5.50 -1.35
C ILE A 64 -3.67 -6.66 -2.24
N ASP A 65 -4.32 -6.77 -3.37
CA ASP A 65 -3.92 -7.70 -4.42
C ASP A 65 -2.88 -7.05 -5.33
N GLU A 66 -1.88 -7.82 -5.75
CA GLU A 66 -0.79 -7.38 -6.63
C GLU A 66 -0.11 -6.09 -6.15
N LEU A 67 0.38 -6.09 -4.90
CA LEU A 67 1.06 -4.92 -4.29
C LEU A 67 2.25 -4.40 -5.14
N ASP A 68 2.86 -5.24 -5.96
CA ASP A 68 3.96 -4.91 -6.85
C ASP A 68 3.52 -4.26 -8.18
N LEU A 69 2.22 -4.29 -8.51
CA LEU A 69 1.73 -3.81 -9.80
C LEU A 69 2.12 -2.34 -10.04
N SER A 70 2.78 -2.11 -11.17
CA SER A 70 3.25 -0.79 -11.61
C SER A 70 4.24 -0.11 -10.67
N LEU A 71 4.82 -0.81 -9.70
CA LEU A 71 5.89 -0.29 -8.85
C LEU A 71 7.27 -0.62 -9.45
N HIS A 72 8.11 0.40 -9.59
CA HIS A 72 9.52 0.19 -9.90
C HIS A 72 10.21 -0.59 -8.75
N PRO A 73 11.20 -1.47 -9.01
CA PRO A 73 11.89 -2.27 -7.98
C PRO A 73 12.35 -1.49 -6.74
N THR A 74 12.78 -0.25 -6.91
CA THR A 74 13.16 0.64 -5.80
C THR A 74 11.98 0.90 -4.85
N TRP A 75 10.76 1.03 -5.37
CA TRP A 75 9.55 1.23 -4.59
C TRP A 75 9.07 -0.06 -3.97
N GLN A 76 9.17 -1.17 -4.69
CA GLN A 76 8.81 -2.50 -4.17
C GLN A 76 9.58 -2.84 -2.88
N ARG A 77 10.86 -2.47 -2.79
CA ARG A 77 11.66 -2.65 -1.56
C ARG A 77 11.27 -1.75 -0.39
N ARG A 78 10.54 -0.67 -0.64
CA ARG A 78 10.22 0.35 0.37
C ARG A 78 8.76 0.36 0.78
N ILE A 79 7.86 -0.13 -0.07
CA ILE A 79 6.42 0.03 0.14
C ILE A 79 5.94 -0.59 1.45
N VAL A 80 6.48 -1.74 1.83
CA VAL A 80 6.13 -2.44 3.07
C VAL A 80 6.47 -1.56 4.29
N GLY A 81 7.70 -1.05 4.37
CA GLY A 81 8.12 -0.14 5.44
C GLY A 81 7.26 1.12 5.49
N ILE A 82 6.99 1.74 4.34
CA ILE A 82 6.15 2.94 4.25
C ILE A 82 4.75 2.68 4.83
N LEU A 83 4.12 1.55 4.46
CA LEU A 83 2.78 1.21 4.95
C LEU A 83 2.79 0.94 6.46
N LYS A 84 3.76 0.19 6.98
CA LYS A 84 3.92 -0.07 8.41
C LYS A 84 4.15 1.22 9.21
N ASP A 85 4.99 2.12 8.71
CA ASP A 85 5.30 3.38 9.37
C ASP A 85 4.12 4.35 9.39
N LEU A 86 3.36 4.43 8.31
CA LEU A 86 2.21 5.32 8.21
C LEU A 86 1.00 4.81 9.00
N PHE A 87 0.79 3.49 9.03
CA PHE A 87 -0.41 2.84 9.56
C PHE A 87 -0.07 1.74 10.58
N PRO A 88 0.56 2.07 11.72
CA PRO A 88 1.13 1.08 12.64
C PRO A 88 0.10 0.20 13.37
N LYS A 89 -1.20 0.51 13.26
CA LYS A 89 -2.30 -0.26 13.83
C LYS A 89 -3.08 -1.08 12.79
N VAL A 90 -2.62 -1.06 11.54
CA VAL A 90 -3.24 -1.80 10.45
C VAL A 90 -2.50 -3.11 10.21
N GLN A 91 -3.27 -4.18 10.09
CA GLN A 91 -2.77 -5.44 9.55
C GLN A 91 -2.92 -5.42 8.02
N PHE A 92 -1.81 -5.58 7.31
CA PHE A 92 -1.82 -5.70 5.86
C PHE A 92 -1.80 -7.16 5.45
N ILE A 93 -2.67 -7.54 4.52
CA ILE A 93 -2.68 -8.84 3.85
C ILE A 93 -2.48 -8.55 2.37
N CYS A 94 -1.32 -8.89 1.84
CA CYS A 94 -0.95 -8.51 0.47
C CYS A 94 -0.58 -9.74 -0.35
N ALA A 95 -1.10 -9.83 -1.58
CA ALA A 95 -0.59 -10.75 -2.58
C ALA A 95 0.49 -10.06 -3.42
N THR A 96 1.55 -10.78 -3.76
CA THR A 96 2.63 -10.27 -4.60
C THR A 96 3.39 -11.43 -5.25
N HIS A 97 3.90 -11.18 -6.45
CA HIS A 97 4.86 -12.05 -7.15
C HIS A 97 6.27 -11.47 -7.15
N SER A 98 6.48 -10.32 -6.47
CA SER A 98 7.76 -9.62 -6.49
C SER A 98 8.77 -10.19 -5.51
N PRO A 99 9.95 -10.65 -5.97
CA PRO A 99 11.03 -11.04 -5.08
C PRO A 99 11.57 -9.85 -4.25
N PHE A 100 11.42 -8.61 -4.74
CA PHE A 100 11.88 -7.42 -4.01
C PHE A 100 10.99 -7.09 -2.81
N ILE A 101 9.68 -7.32 -2.91
CA ILE A 101 8.77 -7.20 -1.76
C ILE A 101 9.05 -8.32 -0.77
N ILE A 102 9.17 -9.57 -1.23
CA ILE A 102 9.45 -10.74 -0.38
C ILE A 102 10.75 -10.53 0.42
N GLN A 103 11.82 -10.02 -0.21
CA GLN A 103 13.08 -9.73 0.46
C GLN A 103 13.00 -8.60 1.49
N SER A 104 11.97 -7.76 1.46
CA SER A 104 11.78 -6.66 2.41
C SER A 104 10.92 -7.03 3.62
N LEU A 105 10.44 -8.27 3.70
CA LEU A 105 9.62 -8.77 4.80
C LEU A 105 10.49 -9.24 5.97
N ASP A 106 9.96 -9.07 7.17
CA ASP A 106 10.53 -9.64 8.37
C ASP A 106 10.22 -11.15 8.49
N SER A 107 10.96 -11.83 9.36
CA SER A 107 10.73 -13.26 9.61
C SER A 107 9.30 -13.53 10.08
N GLY A 108 8.60 -14.45 9.42
CA GLY A 108 7.21 -14.83 9.75
C GLY A 108 6.13 -14.00 9.06
N GLU A 109 6.48 -13.03 8.22
CA GLU A 109 5.50 -12.23 7.46
C GLU A 109 5.15 -12.85 6.10
N LEU A 110 5.92 -13.83 5.63
CA LEU A 110 5.69 -14.50 4.36
C LEU A 110 4.84 -15.76 4.55
N ILE A 111 3.74 -15.83 3.80
CA ILE A 111 2.94 -17.04 3.64
C ILE A 111 3.05 -17.48 2.18
N THR A 112 3.59 -18.66 1.95
CA THR A 112 3.65 -19.26 0.60
C THR A 112 2.43 -20.14 0.38
N LEU A 113 1.67 -19.86 -0.67
CA LEU A 113 0.56 -20.70 -1.10
C LEU A 113 1.11 -21.80 -2.02
N ASP A 114 0.97 -23.05 -1.59
CA ASP A 114 1.39 -24.21 -2.39
C ASP A 114 0.20 -24.73 -3.21
N THR A 115 0.31 -24.62 -4.54
CA THR A 115 -0.73 -25.08 -5.47
C THR A 115 -0.79 -26.61 -5.61
N THR A 116 0.07 -27.37 -4.94
CA THR A 116 0.05 -28.84 -4.98
C THR A 116 -1.13 -29.40 -4.18
N LEU A 117 -1.60 -28.71 -3.14
CA LEU A 117 -2.74 -29.14 -2.32
C LEU A 117 -4.06 -29.10 -3.08
N ASP A 118 -4.24 -28.10 -3.98
CA ASP A 118 -5.48 -27.98 -4.78
C ASP A 118 -5.67 -29.13 -5.78
N LYS A 119 -4.58 -29.79 -6.19
CA LYS A 119 -4.66 -30.92 -7.13
C LYS A 119 -5.12 -32.21 -6.44
N GLU A 120 -4.84 -32.38 -5.18
CA GLU A 120 -5.28 -33.56 -4.41
C GLU A 120 -6.72 -33.43 -3.94
N GLU A 121 -7.17 -32.24 -3.51
CA GLU A 121 -8.57 -31.99 -3.15
C GLU A 121 -9.51 -32.07 -4.36
N ASN A 122 -9.13 -31.48 -5.49
CA ASN A 122 -9.91 -31.58 -6.73
C ASN A 122 -9.99 -33.00 -7.30
N LYS A 123 -9.08 -33.89 -6.92
CA LYS A 123 -9.14 -35.31 -7.30
C LYS A 123 -10.13 -36.10 -6.45
N LYS A 124 -10.28 -35.73 -5.16
CA LYS A 124 -11.24 -36.35 -4.23
C LYS A 124 -12.70 -35.94 -4.48
N ILE A 125 -12.94 -34.80 -5.15
CA ILE A 125 -14.30 -34.32 -5.46
C ILE A 125 -14.83 -34.94 -6.77
N LYS A 126 -13.98 -35.63 -7.56
CA LYS A 126 -14.35 -36.24 -8.84
C LYS A 126 -14.51 -37.77 -8.79
N GLU A 127 -14.30 -38.37 -7.63
CA GLU A 127 -14.62 -39.79 -7.31
C GLU A 127 -15.92 -39.85 -6.48
#